data_e7d38fbc0d3eda063a371386dac3550d
#
_entry.id   e7d38fbc0d3eda063a371386dac3550d
#
_cell.length_a   1.000
_cell.length_b   1.000
_cell.length_c   1.000
_cell.angle_alpha   90.00
_cell.angle_beta   90.00
_cell.angle_gamma   90.00
#
_symmetry.space_group_name_H-M   'P 1'
#
loop_
_entity.id
_entity.type
_entity.pdbx_description
1 polymer ?
#
loop_
_entity_poly.entity_id
_entity_poly.type
_entity_poly.pdbx_seq_one_letter_code
_entity_poly.pdbx_strand_id
1 'polypeptide(L)'
;MSGQPQDSVPRVRIEEELVEQPTSTWHDEEVKADYESIDSNILFAKEVGVSVDYSRQIALVNKIIHEDIGFGPFQIKLTLLAGFGWLADNIWFEVLSMTLTLVKEEWNLGEREHSPKWATFSLYSGLLIGSLAWGFLSDVIGRRPSWNLTLFISAAFGIAVGAAPSFPVMCVLLGLLGLGLGGNLPVDGAMLIEYIPGPQQWILTFLSLFWCIGQLYAALISWAFITNYYCEDNINWRSE
;
A
#
# COMPACT_ATOMS: atom_id res chain seq x y z
N MET A 1 34.36 -57.05 7.27
CA MET A 1 35.18 -56.01 6.66
C MET A 1 34.21 -55.12 5.89
N SER A 2 33.92 -53.96 6.15
CA SER A 2 34.40 -52.95 7.09
C SER A 2 33.97 -51.60 6.56
N GLY A 3 33.68 -50.71 7.45
CA GLY A 3 33.95 -49.30 7.22
C GLY A 3 32.83 -48.47 6.65
N GLN A 4 31.98 -47.96 7.53
CA GLN A 4 31.29 -46.66 7.29
C GLN A 4 32.28 -45.53 7.49
N PRO A 5 32.23 -44.46 6.71
CA PRO A 5 32.77 -43.18 7.11
C PRO A 5 31.70 -42.42 7.87
N GLN A 6 31.99 -42.09 9.10
CA GLN A 6 31.32 -41.03 9.88
C GLN A 6 31.70 -39.69 9.28
N ASP A 7 30.75 -39.05 8.62
CA ASP A 7 30.83 -37.60 8.36
C ASP A 7 30.51 -36.88 9.66
N SER A 8 31.54 -36.53 10.38
CA SER A 8 31.54 -35.60 11.50
C SER A 8 31.34 -34.18 10.95
N VAL A 9 30.13 -33.68 11.00
CA VAL A 9 29.84 -32.25 10.86
C VAL A 9 30.62 -31.51 11.94
N PRO A 10 31.49 -30.54 11.62
CA PRO A 10 32.19 -29.77 12.62
C PRO A 10 31.17 -28.98 13.45
N ARG A 11 31.04 -29.32 14.72
CA ARG A 11 30.39 -28.42 15.71
C ARG A 11 31.21 -27.14 15.73
N VAL A 12 30.61 -26.09 15.18
CA VAL A 12 31.20 -24.76 15.16
C VAL A 12 31.44 -24.33 16.60
N ARG A 13 32.69 -24.12 16.88
CA ARG A 13 33.26 -23.61 18.12
C ARG A 13 32.91 -22.10 18.24
N ILE A 14 31.65 -21.80 18.51
CA ILE A 14 31.12 -20.44 18.74
C ILE A 14 30.74 -20.26 20.21
N GLU A 15 30.75 -21.34 21.00
CA GLU A 15 30.34 -21.27 22.43
C GLU A 15 31.42 -20.73 23.37
N GLU A 16 32.67 -20.55 22.96
CA GLU A 16 33.75 -20.14 23.87
C GLU A 16 34.17 -18.68 23.76
N GLU A 17 33.73 -17.92 22.76
CA GLU A 17 34.18 -16.52 22.58
C GLU A 17 33.17 -15.44 23.02
N LEU A 18 31.99 -15.84 23.51
CA LEU A 18 30.93 -14.92 23.97
C LEU A 18 30.65 -14.94 25.48
N VAL A 19 31.46 -15.65 26.27
CA VAL A 19 31.22 -15.83 27.73
C VAL A 19 32.12 -14.95 28.62
N GLU A 20 32.88 -14.03 28.09
CA GLU A 20 33.64 -13.08 28.93
C GLU A 20 33.22 -11.63 28.69
N GLN A 21 32.11 -11.20 29.31
CA GLN A 21 31.92 -9.82 29.77
C GLN A 21 31.04 -9.78 31.02
N PRO A 22 31.35 -8.93 32.00
CA PRO A 22 30.75 -9.01 33.33
C PRO A 22 29.58 -8.07 33.57
N THR A 23 28.62 -8.56 34.36
CA THR A 23 27.84 -7.81 35.32
C THR A 23 26.89 -6.70 34.89
N SER A 24 25.65 -7.08 34.57
CA SER A 24 24.46 -6.48 35.21
C SER A 24 23.29 -7.44 35.07
N THR A 25 22.73 -7.87 36.16
CA THR A 25 21.68 -8.89 36.25
C THR A 25 20.37 -8.58 35.54
N TRP A 26 20.21 -7.35 35.08
CA TRP A 26 19.07 -6.85 34.28
C TRP A 26 19.23 -7.13 32.77
N HIS A 27 20.45 -7.07 32.26
CA HIS A 27 20.75 -7.38 30.86
C HIS A 27 20.67 -8.89 30.57
N ASP A 28 20.99 -9.73 31.56
CA ASP A 28 21.06 -11.19 31.35
C ASP A 28 19.67 -11.83 31.18
N GLU A 29 18.61 -11.29 31.80
CA GLU A 29 17.23 -11.77 31.64
C GLU A 29 16.62 -11.33 30.31
N GLU A 30 16.86 -10.09 29.88
CA GLU A 30 16.42 -9.60 28.56
C GLU A 30 17.13 -10.33 27.42
N VAL A 31 18.45 -10.49 27.51
CA VAL A 31 19.24 -11.25 26.53
C VAL A 31 18.80 -12.70 26.47
N LYS A 32 18.48 -13.31 27.61
CA LYS A 32 18.02 -14.70 27.67
C LYS A 32 16.61 -14.88 27.08
N ALA A 33 15.71 -13.94 27.35
CA ALA A 33 14.36 -13.92 26.73
C ALA A 33 14.45 -13.73 25.20
N ASP A 34 15.39 -12.91 24.74
CA ASP A 34 15.66 -12.71 23.33
C ASP A 34 16.22 -13.96 22.65
N TYR A 35 17.17 -14.67 23.29
CA TYR A 35 17.66 -15.95 22.79
C TYR A 35 16.57 -17.01 22.70
N GLU A 36 15.70 -17.13 23.71
CA GLU A 36 14.58 -18.06 23.68
C GLU A 36 13.55 -17.72 22.59
N SER A 37 13.31 -16.45 22.31
CA SER A 37 12.44 -16.01 21.21
C SER A 37 13.06 -16.28 19.83
N ILE A 38 14.37 -16.12 19.69
CA ILE A 38 15.11 -16.42 18.44
C ILE A 38 15.11 -17.93 18.21
N ASP A 39 15.34 -18.75 19.24
CA ASP A 39 15.32 -20.21 19.12
C ASP A 39 13.92 -20.74 18.75
N SER A 40 12.86 -20.18 19.33
CA SER A 40 11.49 -20.57 18.97
C SER A 40 11.15 -20.23 17.51
N ASN A 41 11.58 -19.08 17.01
CA ASN A 41 11.41 -18.67 15.62
C ASN A 41 12.24 -19.55 14.66
N ILE A 42 13.44 -19.96 15.06
CA ILE A 42 14.29 -20.88 14.29
C ILE A 42 13.66 -22.28 14.22
N LEU A 43 13.09 -22.77 15.32
CA LEU A 43 12.37 -24.06 15.34
C LEU A 43 11.14 -24.03 14.43
N PHE A 44 10.34 -22.96 14.51
CA PHE A 44 9.17 -22.76 13.64
C PHE A 44 9.58 -22.67 12.16
N ALA A 45 10.63 -21.94 11.84
CA ALA A 45 11.14 -21.83 10.48
C ALA A 45 11.62 -23.18 9.91
N LYS A 46 12.19 -24.04 10.75
CA LYS A 46 12.60 -25.37 10.38
C LYS A 46 11.40 -26.29 10.09
N GLU A 47 10.31 -26.15 10.84
CA GLU A 47 9.05 -26.87 10.58
C GLU A 47 8.40 -26.45 9.27
N VAL A 48 8.48 -25.15 8.92
CA VAL A 48 7.90 -24.58 7.68
C VAL A 48 8.84 -24.78 6.45
N GLY A 49 10.05 -25.32 6.65
CA GLY A 49 11.01 -25.56 5.55
C GLY A 49 11.78 -24.33 5.09
N VAL A 50 11.80 -23.27 5.89
CA VAL A 50 12.59 -22.05 5.63
C VAL A 50 14.02 -22.26 6.09
N SER A 51 15.01 -21.74 5.36
CA SER A 51 16.41 -21.83 5.76
C SER A 51 16.67 -21.10 7.08
N VAL A 52 17.45 -21.74 7.97
CA VAL A 52 17.79 -21.18 9.28
C VAL A 52 18.51 -19.84 9.17
N ASP A 53 19.38 -19.69 8.16
CA ASP A 53 20.11 -18.43 7.91
C ASP A 53 19.18 -17.28 7.54
N TYR A 54 18.15 -17.55 6.74
CA TYR A 54 17.14 -16.54 6.38
C TYR A 54 16.32 -16.12 7.60
N SER A 55 15.89 -17.06 8.42
CA SER A 55 15.15 -16.78 9.67
C SER A 55 15.98 -15.95 10.64
N ARG A 56 17.28 -16.24 10.75
CA ARG A 56 18.21 -15.49 11.59
C ARG A 56 18.39 -14.05 11.08
N GLN A 57 18.49 -13.86 9.77
CA GLN A 57 18.56 -12.52 9.17
C GLN A 57 17.29 -11.71 9.43
N ILE A 58 16.11 -12.31 9.28
CA ILE A 58 14.84 -11.65 9.58
C ILE A 58 14.74 -11.28 11.07
N ALA A 59 15.14 -12.18 11.97
CA ALA A 59 15.12 -11.91 13.40
C ALA A 59 16.05 -10.74 13.77
N LEU A 60 17.24 -10.68 13.16
CA LEU A 60 18.18 -9.56 13.34
C LEU A 60 17.62 -8.23 12.81
N VAL A 61 17.02 -8.24 11.63
CA VAL A 61 16.40 -7.05 11.04
C VAL A 61 15.24 -6.57 11.91
N ASN A 62 14.38 -7.48 12.37
CA ASN A 62 13.27 -7.13 13.26
C ASN A 62 13.77 -6.57 14.60
N LYS A 63 14.86 -7.12 15.16
CA LYS A 63 15.48 -6.61 16.37
C LYS A 63 15.98 -5.19 16.19
N ILE A 64 16.72 -4.91 15.11
CA ILE A 64 17.21 -3.58 14.79
C ILE A 64 16.06 -2.58 14.60
N ILE A 65 15.00 -2.97 13.90
CA ILE A 65 13.84 -2.12 13.69
C ILE A 65 13.12 -1.82 15.01
N HIS A 66 13.05 -2.80 15.91
CA HIS A 66 12.31 -2.66 17.16
C HIS A 66 13.10 -1.92 18.25
N GLU A 67 14.40 -2.23 18.43
CA GLU A 67 15.23 -1.72 19.51
C GLU A 67 16.02 -0.46 19.13
N ASP A 68 16.68 -0.47 17.97
CA ASP A 68 17.56 0.63 17.56
C ASP A 68 16.79 1.76 16.88
N ILE A 69 15.83 1.46 16.02
CA ILE A 69 15.07 2.46 15.27
C ILE A 69 13.83 2.88 16.04
N GLY A 70 13.09 1.92 16.61
CA GLY A 70 11.86 2.14 17.33
C GLY A 70 10.79 2.90 16.51
N PHE A 71 9.77 3.44 17.20
CA PHE A 71 8.75 4.28 16.59
C PHE A 71 9.16 5.76 16.69
N GLY A 72 9.71 6.29 15.61
CA GLY A 72 10.27 7.64 15.53
C GLY A 72 9.55 8.56 14.52
N PRO A 73 10.04 9.79 14.35
CA PRO A 73 9.47 10.77 13.43
C PRO A 73 9.48 10.32 11.97
N PHE A 74 10.34 9.37 11.60
CA PHE A 74 10.37 8.78 10.27
C PHE A 74 9.10 7.96 10.01
N GLN A 75 8.72 7.08 10.93
CA GLN A 75 7.52 6.23 10.84
C GLN A 75 6.24 7.07 10.81
N ILE A 76 6.20 8.16 11.58
CA ILE A 76 5.07 9.11 11.55
C ILE A 76 4.94 9.75 10.17
N LYS A 77 6.06 10.25 9.61
CA LYS A 77 6.06 10.83 8.25
C LYS A 77 5.63 9.82 7.20
N LEU A 78 6.10 8.58 7.30
CA LEU A 78 5.74 7.50 6.38
C LEU A 78 4.26 7.17 6.47
N THR A 79 3.71 7.08 7.69
CA THR A 79 2.28 6.83 7.93
C THR A 79 1.41 7.95 7.37
N LEU A 80 1.79 9.21 7.59
CA LEU A 80 1.08 10.35 7.01
C LEU A 80 1.13 10.32 5.48
N LEU A 81 2.28 10.01 4.90
CA LEU A 81 2.47 9.96 3.46
C LEU A 81 1.61 8.87 2.82
N ALA A 82 1.62 7.65 3.38
CA ALA A 82 0.75 6.55 2.96
C ALA A 82 -0.74 6.90 3.18
N GLY A 83 -1.07 7.55 4.31
CA GLY A 83 -2.41 8.04 4.59
C GLY A 83 -2.92 9.02 3.53
N PHE A 84 -2.09 9.95 3.08
CA PHE A 84 -2.44 10.85 1.98
C PHE A 84 -2.65 10.11 0.64
N GLY A 85 -1.93 9.02 0.37
CA GLY A 85 -2.21 8.14 -0.77
C GLY A 85 -3.62 7.57 -0.70
N TRP A 86 -3.99 6.95 0.41
CA TRP A 86 -5.34 6.39 0.64
C TRP A 86 -6.45 7.44 0.58
N LEU A 87 -6.18 8.64 1.11
CA LEU A 87 -7.10 9.77 1.01
C LEU A 87 -7.33 10.18 -0.45
N ALA A 88 -6.26 10.32 -1.23
CA ALA A 88 -6.34 10.70 -2.63
C ALA A 88 -7.11 9.66 -3.48
N ASP A 89 -6.85 8.37 -3.25
CA ASP A 89 -7.55 7.29 -3.95
C ASP A 89 -9.06 7.37 -3.71
N ASN A 90 -9.45 7.60 -2.46
CA ASN A 90 -10.86 7.64 -2.12
C ASN A 90 -11.57 8.90 -2.65
N ILE A 91 -10.86 10.02 -2.75
CA ILE A 91 -11.38 11.21 -3.42
C ILE A 91 -11.80 10.88 -4.85
N TRP A 92 -10.97 10.14 -5.60
CA TRP A 92 -11.29 9.76 -6.99
C TRP A 92 -12.53 8.88 -7.10
N PHE A 93 -12.70 7.91 -6.21
CA PHE A 93 -13.89 7.05 -6.19
C PHE A 93 -15.16 7.86 -5.90
N GLU A 94 -15.10 8.74 -4.93
CA GLU A 94 -16.25 9.55 -4.53
C GLU A 94 -16.61 10.60 -5.58
N VAL A 95 -15.61 11.30 -6.13
CA VAL A 95 -15.82 12.28 -7.22
C VAL A 95 -16.47 11.62 -8.42
N LEU A 96 -16.00 10.43 -8.86
CA LEU A 96 -16.63 9.72 -9.95
C LEU A 96 -18.08 9.36 -9.64
N SER A 97 -18.35 8.86 -8.42
CA SER A 97 -19.71 8.52 -7.99
C SER A 97 -20.66 9.72 -8.07
N MET A 98 -20.23 10.87 -7.58
CA MET A 98 -21.04 12.10 -7.56
C MET A 98 -21.20 12.73 -8.96
N THR A 99 -20.15 12.71 -9.78
CA THR A 99 -20.19 13.34 -11.11
C THR A 99 -20.84 12.48 -12.19
N LEU A 100 -20.95 11.17 -11.99
CA LEU A 100 -21.47 10.25 -13.00
C LEU A 100 -22.91 10.57 -13.41
N THR A 101 -23.74 11.07 -12.47
CA THR A 101 -25.12 11.50 -12.75
C THR A 101 -25.14 12.70 -13.67
N LEU A 102 -24.27 13.71 -13.43
CA LEU A 102 -24.14 14.90 -14.26
C LEU A 102 -23.62 14.58 -15.66
N VAL A 103 -22.64 13.71 -15.73
CA VAL A 103 -22.07 13.19 -16.99
C VAL A 103 -23.13 12.49 -17.83
N LYS A 104 -24.04 11.74 -17.19
CA LYS A 104 -25.18 11.09 -17.86
C LYS A 104 -26.11 12.12 -18.53
N GLU A 105 -26.41 13.21 -17.83
CA GLU A 105 -27.28 14.27 -18.33
C GLU A 105 -26.60 15.10 -19.42
N GLU A 106 -25.35 15.52 -19.20
CA GLU A 106 -24.59 16.35 -20.14
C GLU A 106 -24.41 15.68 -21.51
N TRP A 107 -24.08 14.40 -21.53
CA TRP A 107 -23.88 13.67 -22.79
C TRP A 107 -25.09 12.89 -23.25
N ASN A 108 -26.26 13.08 -22.62
CA ASN A 108 -27.53 12.42 -22.92
C ASN A 108 -27.37 10.90 -23.13
N LEU A 109 -26.67 10.26 -22.15
CA LEU A 109 -26.28 8.87 -22.24
C LEU A 109 -27.50 7.95 -22.09
N GLY A 110 -27.81 7.20 -23.14
CA GLY A 110 -28.88 6.19 -23.17
C GLY A 110 -28.50 4.91 -22.41
N GLU A 111 -29.50 4.05 -22.16
CA GLU A 111 -29.29 2.85 -21.37
C GLU A 111 -28.54 1.72 -22.10
N ARG A 112 -28.40 1.73 -23.42
CA ARG A 112 -27.88 0.60 -24.19
C ARG A 112 -26.46 0.76 -24.71
N GLU A 113 -26.17 1.80 -25.52
CA GLU A 113 -24.86 1.92 -26.17
C GLU A 113 -23.84 2.75 -25.37
N HIS A 114 -24.32 3.78 -24.66
CA HIS A 114 -23.46 4.68 -23.89
C HIS A 114 -23.97 4.74 -22.44
N SER A 115 -24.03 3.59 -21.78
CA SER A 115 -24.45 3.54 -20.38
C SER A 115 -23.34 4.13 -19.46
N PRO A 116 -23.70 4.98 -18.49
CA PRO A 116 -22.74 5.50 -17.50
C PRO A 116 -21.99 4.39 -16.75
N LYS A 117 -22.53 3.18 -16.70
CA LYS A 117 -21.89 1.98 -16.12
C LYS A 117 -20.54 1.65 -16.74
N TRP A 118 -20.31 2.01 -18.01
CA TRP A 118 -19.02 1.80 -18.68
C TRP A 118 -17.89 2.61 -18.06
N ALA A 119 -18.17 3.81 -17.57
CA ALA A 119 -17.18 4.62 -16.86
C ALA A 119 -16.71 3.92 -15.57
N THR A 120 -17.68 3.45 -14.78
CA THR A 120 -17.39 2.69 -13.55
C THR A 120 -16.66 1.38 -13.86
N PHE A 121 -17.13 0.62 -14.86
CA PHE A 121 -16.49 -0.61 -15.28
C PHE A 121 -15.05 -0.40 -15.72
N SER A 122 -14.78 0.67 -16.48
CA SER A 122 -13.44 1.00 -16.94
C SER A 122 -12.50 1.33 -15.80
N LEU A 123 -12.95 2.15 -14.82
CA LEU A 123 -12.15 2.48 -13.64
C LEU A 123 -11.79 1.22 -12.84
N TYR A 124 -12.78 0.37 -12.51
CA TYR A 124 -12.54 -0.82 -11.70
C TYR A 124 -11.75 -1.91 -12.43
N SER A 125 -11.90 -2.02 -13.76
CA SER A 125 -11.05 -2.92 -14.55
C SER A 125 -9.59 -2.46 -14.57
N GLY A 126 -9.38 -1.14 -14.72
CA GLY A 126 -8.05 -0.54 -14.58
C GLY A 126 -7.44 -0.77 -13.21
N LEU A 127 -8.23 -0.61 -12.14
CA LEU A 127 -7.81 -0.86 -10.77
C LEU A 127 -7.40 -2.32 -10.54
N LEU A 128 -8.18 -3.27 -11.05
CA LEU A 128 -7.85 -4.70 -10.95
C LEU A 128 -6.53 -5.02 -11.66
N ILE A 129 -6.37 -4.54 -12.89
CA ILE A 129 -5.13 -4.75 -13.66
C ILE A 129 -3.97 -4.05 -12.96
N GLY A 130 -4.19 -2.82 -12.49
CA GLY A 130 -3.19 -2.03 -11.77
C GLY A 130 -2.71 -2.71 -10.49
N SER A 131 -3.63 -3.22 -9.66
CA SER A 131 -3.27 -3.88 -8.39
C SER A 131 -2.42 -5.14 -8.62
N LEU A 132 -2.73 -5.94 -9.63
CA LEU A 132 -1.93 -7.11 -9.99
C LEU A 132 -0.57 -6.69 -10.56
N ALA A 133 -0.55 -5.75 -11.49
CA ALA A 133 0.67 -5.31 -12.14
C ALA A 133 1.65 -4.65 -11.15
N TRP A 134 1.17 -3.71 -10.34
CA TRP A 134 2.00 -2.99 -9.37
C TRP A 134 2.34 -3.83 -8.15
N GLY A 135 1.48 -4.76 -7.73
CA GLY A 135 1.83 -5.73 -6.70
C GLY A 135 3.10 -6.49 -7.06
N PHE A 136 3.19 -6.99 -8.29
CA PHE A 136 4.38 -7.67 -8.78
C PHE A 136 5.53 -6.71 -9.13
N LEU A 137 5.22 -5.61 -9.81
CA LEU A 137 6.23 -4.67 -10.31
C LEU A 137 6.96 -3.94 -9.18
N SER A 138 6.27 -3.67 -8.07
CA SER A 138 6.87 -3.04 -6.88
C SER A 138 7.97 -3.88 -6.24
N ASP A 139 7.92 -5.19 -6.38
CA ASP A 139 8.97 -6.08 -5.88
C ASP A 139 10.22 -6.08 -6.79
N VAL A 140 10.02 -5.84 -8.10
CA VAL A 140 11.12 -5.80 -9.09
C VAL A 140 11.80 -4.43 -9.15
N ILE A 141 11.01 -3.35 -9.23
CA ILE A 141 11.53 -1.97 -9.38
C ILE A 141 11.90 -1.37 -8.02
N GLY A 142 11.27 -1.86 -6.96
CA GLY A 142 11.38 -1.34 -5.60
C GLY A 142 10.15 -0.51 -5.20
N ARG A 143 9.86 -0.48 -3.89
CA ARG A 143 8.66 0.15 -3.32
C ARG A 143 8.58 1.65 -3.60
N ARG A 144 9.69 2.36 -3.38
CA ARG A 144 9.75 3.82 -3.47
C ARG A 144 9.52 4.39 -4.88
N PRO A 145 10.18 3.87 -5.95
CA PRO A 145 9.88 4.30 -7.32
C PRO A 145 8.46 3.95 -7.76
N SER A 146 7.96 2.77 -7.39
CA SER A 146 6.61 2.31 -7.71
C SER A 146 5.56 3.25 -7.12
N TRP A 147 5.72 3.63 -5.86
CA TRP A 147 4.83 4.56 -5.17
C TRP A 147 4.76 5.94 -5.87
N ASN A 148 5.92 6.51 -6.22
CA ASN A 148 5.94 7.78 -6.94
C ASN A 148 5.27 7.68 -8.32
N LEU A 149 5.47 6.56 -9.00
CA LEU A 149 4.95 6.37 -10.36
C LEU A 149 3.43 6.14 -10.35
N THR A 150 2.90 5.39 -9.39
CA THR A 150 1.45 5.19 -9.22
C THR A 150 0.73 6.51 -8.95
N LEU A 151 1.25 7.33 -8.04
CA LEU A 151 0.69 8.66 -7.75
C LEU A 151 0.78 9.60 -8.96
N PHE A 152 1.90 9.58 -9.68
CA PHE A 152 2.07 10.40 -10.89
C PHE A 152 1.06 10.00 -11.97
N ILE A 153 0.88 8.70 -12.23
CA ILE A 153 -0.11 8.19 -13.19
C ILE A 153 -1.52 8.62 -12.76
N SER A 154 -1.88 8.42 -11.50
CA SER A 154 -3.20 8.80 -10.98
C SER A 154 -3.45 10.31 -11.13
N ALA A 155 -2.49 11.15 -10.81
CA ALA A 155 -2.61 12.60 -10.94
C ALA A 155 -2.74 13.04 -12.41
N ALA A 156 -1.88 12.52 -13.29
CA ALA A 156 -1.86 12.89 -14.71
C ALA A 156 -3.17 12.51 -15.41
N PHE A 157 -3.61 11.26 -15.25
CA PHE A 157 -4.84 10.78 -15.87
C PHE A 157 -6.09 11.35 -15.19
N GLY A 158 -6.03 11.63 -13.89
CA GLY A 158 -7.10 12.33 -13.19
C GLY A 158 -7.38 13.72 -13.75
N ILE A 159 -6.33 14.50 -14.00
CA ILE A 159 -6.46 15.80 -14.68
C ILE A 159 -6.99 15.62 -16.11
N ALA A 160 -6.49 14.63 -16.84
CA ALA A 160 -6.92 14.36 -18.20
C ALA A 160 -8.40 13.94 -18.29
N VAL A 161 -8.93 13.22 -17.31
CA VAL A 161 -10.37 12.86 -17.22
C VAL A 161 -11.23 14.13 -17.21
N GLY A 162 -10.84 15.17 -16.45
CA GLY A 162 -11.57 16.44 -16.41
C GLY A 162 -11.59 17.21 -17.74
N ALA A 163 -10.63 16.95 -18.62
CA ALA A 163 -10.53 17.54 -19.94
C ALA A 163 -11.05 16.64 -21.09
N ALA A 164 -11.72 15.54 -20.78
CA ALA A 164 -12.17 14.56 -21.77
C ALA A 164 -13.22 15.16 -22.74
N PRO A 165 -13.00 15.10 -24.05
CA PRO A 165 -13.90 15.71 -25.05
C PRO A 165 -15.14 14.84 -25.34
N SER A 166 -15.14 13.57 -24.98
CA SER A 166 -16.24 12.63 -25.24
C SER A 166 -16.27 11.51 -24.22
N PHE A 167 -17.44 10.88 -24.05
CA PHE A 167 -17.64 9.78 -23.09
C PHE A 167 -16.69 8.57 -23.31
N PRO A 168 -16.48 8.06 -24.54
CA PRO A 168 -15.54 6.96 -24.75
C PRO A 168 -14.10 7.31 -24.34
N VAL A 169 -13.65 8.53 -24.63
CA VAL A 169 -12.33 9.01 -24.21
C VAL A 169 -12.24 9.07 -22.69
N MET A 170 -13.28 9.57 -22.04
CA MET A 170 -13.36 9.59 -20.57
C MET A 170 -13.24 8.17 -20.00
N CYS A 171 -13.92 7.17 -20.56
CA CYS A 171 -13.81 5.79 -20.11
C CYS A 171 -12.39 5.24 -20.23
N VAL A 172 -11.68 5.51 -21.33
CA VAL A 172 -10.28 5.09 -21.48
C VAL A 172 -9.38 5.75 -20.43
N LEU A 173 -9.55 7.06 -20.23
CA LEU A 173 -8.76 7.80 -19.23
C LEU A 173 -9.05 7.34 -17.81
N LEU A 174 -10.30 6.99 -17.50
CA LEU A 174 -10.67 6.37 -16.21
C LEU A 174 -10.03 5.00 -16.01
N GLY A 175 -9.90 4.20 -17.06
CA GLY A 175 -9.16 2.94 -17.00
C GLY A 175 -7.69 3.12 -16.67
N LEU A 176 -7.04 4.13 -17.28
CA LEU A 176 -5.64 4.49 -17.01
C LEU A 176 -5.47 5.12 -15.62
N LEU A 177 -6.43 5.94 -15.17
CA LEU A 177 -6.48 6.42 -13.80
C LEU A 177 -6.59 5.24 -12.83
N GLY A 178 -7.50 4.30 -13.08
CA GLY A 178 -7.67 3.08 -12.28
C GLY A 178 -6.40 2.24 -12.19
N LEU A 179 -5.63 2.16 -13.27
CA LEU A 179 -4.34 1.47 -13.27
C LEU A 179 -3.33 2.10 -12.31
N GLY A 180 -3.31 3.42 -12.18
CA GLY A 180 -2.51 4.12 -11.17
C GLY A 180 -3.02 3.86 -9.74
N LEU A 181 -4.32 4.09 -9.50
CA LEU A 181 -4.95 3.90 -8.19
C LEU A 181 -4.83 2.46 -7.67
N GLY A 182 -4.95 1.46 -8.55
CA GLY A 182 -4.83 0.05 -8.19
C GLY A 182 -3.48 -0.33 -7.60
N GLY A 183 -2.43 0.44 -7.91
CA GLY A 183 -1.10 0.23 -7.35
C GLY A 183 -0.90 0.81 -5.95
N ASN A 184 -1.61 1.87 -5.59
CA ASN A 184 -1.36 2.57 -4.33
C ASN A 184 -1.62 1.67 -3.12
N LEU A 185 -2.77 1.02 -3.02
CA LEU A 185 -3.14 0.18 -1.87
C LEU A 185 -2.11 -0.92 -1.55
N PRO A 186 -1.70 -1.79 -2.50
CA PRO A 186 -0.71 -2.82 -2.21
C PRO A 186 0.69 -2.25 -1.95
N VAL A 187 1.09 -1.17 -2.64
CA VAL A 187 2.42 -0.56 -2.48
C VAL A 187 2.52 0.17 -1.14
N ASP A 188 1.51 0.97 -0.77
CA ASP A 188 1.46 1.69 0.50
C ASP A 188 1.45 0.74 1.69
N GLY A 189 0.58 -0.27 1.65
CA GLY A 189 0.46 -1.25 2.72
C GLY A 189 1.75 -2.03 2.93
N ALA A 190 2.36 -2.51 1.84
CA ALA A 190 3.60 -3.25 1.90
C ALA A 190 4.77 -2.40 2.41
N MET A 191 4.89 -1.16 1.91
CA MET A 191 5.91 -0.22 2.37
C MET A 191 5.75 0.10 3.85
N LEU A 192 4.53 0.27 4.34
CA LEU A 192 4.28 0.59 5.74
C LEU A 192 4.63 -0.58 6.65
N ILE A 193 4.25 -1.82 6.30
CA ILE A 193 4.55 -3.02 7.09
C ILE A 193 6.06 -3.27 7.18
N GLU A 194 6.81 -2.97 6.13
CA GLU A 194 8.28 -3.16 6.11
C GLU A 194 9.02 -2.24 7.09
N TYR A 195 8.48 -1.04 7.38
CA TYR A 195 9.15 -0.02 8.19
C TYR A 195 8.55 0.17 9.59
N ILE A 196 7.39 -0.44 9.87
CA ILE A 196 6.74 -0.33 11.20
C ILE A 196 7.06 -1.56 12.04
N PRO A 197 7.55 -1.37 13.28
CA PRO A 197 7.75 -2.45 14.22
C PRO A 197 6.46 -3.27 14.46
N GLY A 198 6.59 -4.58 14.70
CA GLY A 198 5.47 -5.49 14.87
C GLY A 198 4.38 -5.03 15.85
N PRO A 199 4.72 -4.55 17.07
CA PRO A 199 3.73 -4.07 18.03
C PRO A 199 2.89 -2.87 17.56
N GLN A 200 3.39 -2.07 16.61
CA GLN A 200 2.75 -0.88 16.07
C GLN A 200 1.99 -1.11 14.75
N GLN A 201 1.88 -2.33 14.28
CA GLN A 201 1.17 -2.65 13.01
C GLN A 201 -0.32 -2.26 13.02
N TRP A 202 -0.91 -1.98 14.18
CA TRP A 202 -2.25 -1.40 14.29
C TRP A 202 -2.39 -0.06 13.53
N ILE A 203 -1.27 0.63 13.25
CA ILE A 203 -1.22 1.86 12.45
C ILE A 203 -1.74 1.61 11.03
N LEU A 204 -1.57 0.40 10.48
CA LEU A 204 -2.15 0.04 9.20
C LEU A 204 -3.69 0.16 9.22
N THR A 205 -4.32 -0.26 10.31
CA THR A 205 -5.75 -0.08 10.50
C THR A 205 -6.12 1.40 10.65
N PHE A 206 -5.26 2.20 11.28
CA PHE A 206 -5.44 3.64 11.43
C PHE A 206 -5.44 4.38 10.08
N LEU A 207 -4.77 3.84 9.04
CA LEU A 207 -4.85 4.41 7.69
C LEU A 207 -6.29 4.46 7.15
N SER A 208 -7.18 3.59 7.60
CA SER A 208 -8.60 3.63 7.22
C SER A 208 -9.30 4.94 7.58
N LEU A 209 -8.77 5.67 8.57
CA LEU A 209 -9.26 7.01 8.90
C LEU A 209 -9.06 8.00 7.75
N PHE A 210 -7.92 7.93 7.07
CA PHE A 210 -7.64 8.78 5.89
C PHE A 210 -8.59 8.48 4.74
N TRP A 211 -9.01 7.24 4.60
CA TRP A 211 -10.04 6.83 3.64
C TRP A 211 -11.36 7.56 3.90
N CYS A 212 -11.84 7.55 5.16
CA CYS A 212 -13.07 8.24 5.54
C CYS A 212 -12.96 9.78 5.39
N ILE A 213 -11.79 10.34 5.71
CA ILE A 213 -11.53 11.78 5.52
C ILE A 213 -11.56 12.13 4.04
N GLY A 214 -11.01 11.30 3.16
CA GLY A 214 -11.06 11.48 1.71
C GLY A 214 -12.49 11.53 1.17
N GLN A 215 -13.35 10.59 1.62
CA GLN A 215 -14.79 10.59 1.29
C GLN A 215 -15.49 11.88 1.72
N LEU A 216 -15.29 12.26 2.97
CA LEU A 216 -15.90 13.47 3.51
C LEU A 216 -15.45 14.71 2.73
N TYR A 217 -14.16 14.81 2.43
CA TYR A 217 -13.60 15.93 1.67
C TYR A 217 -14.19 16.00 0.26
N ALA A 218 -14.24 14.89 -0.46
CA ALA A 218 -14.80 14.80 -1.79
C ALA A 218 -16.31 15.15 -1.80
N ALA A 219 -17.07 14.65 -0.82
CA ALA A 219 -18.49 14.94 -0.70
C ALA A 219 -18.74 16.42 -0.44
N LEU A 220 -17.97 17.06 0.45
CA LEU A 220 -18.09 18.49 0.75
C LEU A 220 -17.76 19.36 -0.47
N ILE A 221 -16.71 19.04 -1.21
CA ILE A 221 -16.36 19.75 -2.45
C ILE A 221 -17.47 19.56 -3.48
N SER A 222 -17.88 18.33 -3.71
CA SER A 222 -18.96 18.03 -4.67
C SER A 222 -20.24 18.78 -4.30
N TRP A 223 -20.61 18.81 -3.03
CA TRP A 223 -21.77 19.59 -2.56
C TRP A 223 -21.62 21.08 -2.86
N ALA A 224 -20.45 21.67 -2.57
CA ALA A 224 -20.20 23.09 -2.80
C ALA A 224 -20.24 23.45 -4.30
N PHE A 225 -19.65 22.64 -5.17
CA PHE A 225 -19.60 22.91 -6.61
C PHE A 225 -20.90 22.56 -7.32
N ILE A 226 -21.45 21.38 -7.09
CA ILE A 226 -22.67 20.90 -7.76
C ILE A 226 -23.84 21.84 -7.41
N THR A 227 -24.04 22.17 -6.14
CA THR A 227 -25.16 23.00 -5.72
C THR A 227 -25.07 24.44 -6.27
N ASN A 228 -23.86 24.98 -6.42
CA ASN A 228 -23.69 26.36 -6.87
C ASN A 228 -23.62 26.53 -8.39
N TYR A 229 -23.22 25.49 -9.12
CA TYR A 229 -22.99 25.56 -10.57
C TYR A 229 -23.96 24.68 -11.37
N TYR A 230 -24.74 23.83 -10.72
CA TYR A 230 -25.82 23.08 -11.34
C TYR A 230 -27.07 23.96 -11.38
N CYS A 231 -27.21 24.78 -12.43
CA CYS A 231 -28.45 25.45 -12.77
C CYS A 231 -29.04 24.78 -13.99
N GLU A 232 -30.35 24.56 -13.98
CA GLU A 232 -31.11 24.01 -15.12
C GLU A 232 -30.92 24.82 -16.41
N ASP A 233 -30.55 26.12 -16.26
CA ASP A 233 -30.26 27.03 -17.36
C ASP A 233 -28.81 26.99 -17.88
N ASN A 234 -27.89 26.31 -17.20
CA ASN A 234 -26.45 26.27 -17.58
C ASN A 234 -25.98 24.94 -18.19
N ILE A 235 -26.90 24.12 -18.68
CA ILE A 235 -26.58 22.83 -19.34
C ILE A 235 -25.75 23.04 -20.63
N ASN A 236 -25.71 24.27 -21.16
CA ASN A 236 -25.04 24.60 -22.43
C ASN A 236 -23.70 25.32 -22.28
N TRP A 237 -23.06 25.33 -21.12
CA TRP A 237 -21.78 26.04 -20.93
C TRP A 237 -20.63 25.54 -21.85
N ARG A 238 -20.79 24.36 -22.45
CA ARG A 238 -19.81 23.74 -23.35
C ARG A 238 -20.07 24.06 -24.83
N SER A 239 -21.19 24.70 -25.16
CA SER A 239 -21.56 25.05 -26.54
C SER A 239 -21.23 26.51 -26.91
N GLU A 240 -20.70 27.31 -25.99
CA GLU A 240 -20.12 28.63 -26.20
C GLU A 240 -18.60 28.63 -26.03
#